data_d340f4971d569c7e38750a04c92f7f46
#
_entry.id   d340f4971d569c7e38750a04c92f7f46
#
_cell.length_a   1.000
_cell.length_b   1.000
_cell.length_c   1.000
_cell.angle_alpha   90.00
_cell.angle_beta   90.00
_cell.angle_gamma   90.00
#
_symmetry.space_group_name_H-M   'P 1'
#
loop_
_entity.id
_entity.type
_entity.pdbx_description
1 polymer ?
#
loop_
_entity_poly.entity_id
_entity_poly.type
_entity_poly.pdbx_seq_one_letter_code
_entity_poly.pdbx_strand_id
1 'polypeptide(L)'
;SSTSRGLGDVYKRQTTTVGPHRDDISFIVNGIDIRKYGSQGQQRTAALSLKLAQIQLMREVMKESPILLLDDVLSELDSNRKTYLLESIKDTQTIITCTGLDEFISKHLPIQRMFQIKAGKIVKEN
;
A
#
# COMPACT_ATOMS: atom_id res chain seq x y z
N SER A 1 -45.09 26.35 5.51
CA SER A 1 -43.75 26.97 5.49
C SER A 1 -42.59 26.12 6.06
N SER A 2 -42.81 24.85 6.33
CA SER A 2 -41.81 23.96 6.95
C SER A 2 -41.04 23.08 5.93
N THR A 3 -41.35 23.13 4.65
CA THR A 3 -40.75 22.25 3.62
C THR A 3 -39.54 22.82 2.93
N SER A 4 -39.15 24.09 3.16
CA SER A 4 -37.96 24.69 2.52
C SER A 4 -36.67 24.59 3.30
N ARG A 5 -36.70 24.12 4.56
CA ARG A 5 -35.47 23.95 5.39
C ARG A 5 -34.63 22.72 5.04
N GLY A 6 -35.24 21.68 4.49
CA GLY A 6 -34.53 20.43 4.20
C GLY A 6 -33.67 20.45 2.92
N LEU A 7 -34.06 21.22 1.92
CA LEU A 7 -33.31 21.27 0.65
C LEU A 7 -32.06 22.15 0.72
N GLY A 8 -32.07 23.20 1.54
CA GLY A 8 -30.92 24.09 1.71
C GLY A 8 -29.76 23.43 2.47
N ASP A 9 -30.04 22.51 3.39
CA ASP A 9 -29.01 21.79 4.17
C ASP A 9 -28.36 20.67 3.36
N VAL A 10 -29.07 20.07 2.43
CA VAL A 10 -28.52 19.03 1.52
C VAL A 10 -27.52 19.65 0.54
N TYR A 11 -27.75 20.86 0.06
CA TYR A 11 -26.85 21.55 -0.85
C TYR A 11 -25.64 22.20 -0.15
N LYS A 12 -25.73 22.52 1.13
CA LYS A 12 -24.60 23.09 1.91
C LYS A 12 -23.58 22.03 2.33
N ARG A 13 -23.91 20.75 2.36
CA ARG A 13 -23.01 19.66 2.70
C ARG A 13 -22.62 18.89 1.45
N GLN A 14 -21.80 19.48 0.59
CA GLN A 14 -21.23 18.81 -0.58
C GLN A 14 -20.10 17.82 -0.19
N THR A 15 -19.86 17.60 1.09
CA THR A 15 -18.88 16.65 1.60
C THR A 15 -19.55 15.57 2.43
N THR A 16 -19.18 14.33 2.20
CA THR A 16 -19.65 13.21 3.02
C THR A 16 -19.19 13.39 4.47
N THR A 17 -20.15 13.38 5.41
CA THR A 17 -19.88 13.63 6.83
C THR A 17 -19.69 12.36 7.64
N VAL A 18 -20.09 11.20 7.12
CA VAL A 18 -20.02 9.89 7.77
C VAL A 18 -19.51 8.86 6.77
N GLY A 19 -18.70 7.92 7.22
CA GLY A 19 -18.17 6.81 6.42
C GLY A 19 -16.67 6.64 6.51
N PRO A 20 -16.10 5.55 5.96
CA PRO A 20 -14.68 5.18 6.10
C PRO A 20 -13.69 6.27 5.66
N HIS A 21 -14.06 7.09 4.69
CA HIS A 21 -13.23 8.19 4.20
C HIS A 21 -13.26 9.45 5.09
N ARG A 22 -14.14 9.47 6.10
CA ARG A 22 -14.21 10.52 7.14
C ARG A 22 -13.73 10.02 8.50
N ASP A 23 -13.71 8.72 8.69
CA ASP A 23 -13.27 8.11 9.93
C ASP A 23 -11.75 8.08 9.98
N ASP A 24 -11.20 8.27 11.14
CA ASP A 24 -9.78 8.16 11.41
C ASP A 24 -9.48 6.81 12.04
N ILE A 25 -8.41 6.17 11.57
CA ILE A 25 -7.93 4.91 12.12
C ILE A 25 -6.65 5.19 12.90
N SER A 26 -6.63 4.78 14.16
CA SER A 26 -5.43 4.80 14.99
C SER A 26 -4.70 3.47 14.92
N PHE A 27 -3.37 3.53 14.75
CA PHE A 27 -2.52 2.35 14.75
C PHE A 27 -1.73 2.32 16.06
N ILE A 28 -2.12 1.43 16.96
CA ILE A 28 -1.47 1.28 18.26
C ILE A 28 -0.49 0.11 18.21
N VAL A 29 0.79 0.39 18.43
CA VAL A 29 1.86 -0.61 18.52
C VAL A 29 2.56 -0.43 19.86
N ASN A 30 2.57 -1.47 20.69
CA ASN A 30 3.13 -1.42 22.04
C ASN A 30 2.61 -0.25 22.88
N GLY A 31 1.29 0.06 22.76
CA GLY A 31 0.64 1.15 23.50
C GLY A 31 0.88 2.56 22.92
N ILE A 32 1.61 2.68 21.81
CA ILE A 32 1.95 3.96 21.19
C ILE A 32 1.13 4.13 19.90
N ASP A 33 0.47 5.26 19.73
CA ASP A 33 -0.17 5.64 18.47
C ASP A 33 0.92 6.02 17.46
N ILE A 34 1.17 5.11 16.52
CA ILE A 34 2.22 5.25 15.50
C ILE A 34 1.97 6.43 14.58
N ARG A 35 0.73 6.77 14.32
CA ARG A 35 0.39 7.91 13.45
C ARG A 35 0.82 9.24 14.06
N LYS A 36 0.70 9.37 15.39
CA LYS A 36 1.02 10.61 16.11
C LYS A 36 2.46 10.66 16.60
N TYR A 37 2.98 9.55 17.06
CA TYR A 37 4.27 9.48 17.79
C TYR A 37 5.29 8.56 17.15
N GLY A 38 4.94 7.84 16.09
CA GLY A 38 5.86 6.96 15.39
C GLY A 38 6.86 7.73 14.53
N SER A 39 8.06 7.20 14.37
CA SER A 39 9.00 7.67 13.35
C SER A 39 8.43 7.47 11.94
N GLN A 40 8.98 8.18 10.96
CA GLN A 40 8.58 7.98 9.55
C GLN A 40 8.72 6.52 9.10
N GLY A 41 9.82 5.85 9.50
CA GLY A 41 10.02 4.43 9.21
C GLY A 41 8.97 3.54 9.84
N GLN A 42 8.56 3.81 11.08
CA GLN A 42 7.49 3.07 11.75
C GLN A 42 6.13 3.30 11.07
N GLN A 43 5.82 4.53 10.68
CA GLN A 43 4.58 4.86 9.97
C GLN A 43 4.51 4.15 8.60
N ARG A 44 5.60 4.14 7.84
CA ARG A 44 5.70 3.42 6.55
C ARG A 44 5.55 1.92 6.71
N THR A 45 6.19 1.35 7.73
CA THR A 45 6.06 -0.08 8.04
C THR A 45 4.64 -0.45 8.43
N ALA A 46 3.97 0.37 9.23
CA ALA A 46 2.56 0.17 9.60
C ALA A 46 1.65 0.22 8.37
N ALA A 47 1.84 1.20 7.48
CA ALA A 47 1.08 1.32 6.23
C ALA A 47 1.30 0.11 5.31
N LEU A 48 2.53 -0.35 5.16
CA LEU A 48 2.85 -1.54 4.38
C LEU A 48 2.22 -2.80 4.99
N SER A 49 2.29 -2.96 6.29
CA SER A 49 1.66 -4.10 7.00
C SER A 49 0.15 -4.13 6.79
N LEU A 50 -0.51 -2.96 6.80
CA LEU A 50 -1.93 -2.86 6.48
C LEU A 50 -2.23 -3.30 5.05
N LYS A 51 -1.41 -2.88 4.07
CA LYS A 51 -1.55 -3.31 2.67
C LYS A 51 -1.40 -4.83 2.51
N LEU A 52 -0.45 -5.44 3.20
CA LEU A 52 -0.27 -6.89 3.17
C LEU A 52 -1.46 -7.62 3.81
N ALA A 53 -1.99 -7.08 4.92
CA ALA A 53 -3.20 -7.63 5.55
C ALA A 53 -4.43 -7.53 4.62
N GLN A 54 -4.55 -6.46 3.84
CA GLN A 54 -5.61 -6.33 2.83
C GLN A 54 -5.54 -7.43 1.76
N ILE A 55 -4.34 -7.84 1.33
CA ILE A 55 -4.18 -8.94 0.37
C ILE A 55 -4.79 -10.22 0.93
N GLN A 56 -4.50 -10.53 2.19
CA GLN A 56 -5.05 -11.70 2.86
C GLN A 56 -6.57 -11.65 2.95
N LEU A 57 -7.11 -10.50 3.37
CA LEU A 57 -8.55 -10.29 3.43
C LEU A 57 -9.23 -10.44 2.05
N MET A 58 -8.64 -9.87 1.01
CA MET A 58 -9.17 -9.99 -0.35
C MET A 58 -9.19 -11.44 -0.83
N ARG A 59 -8.14 -12.22 -0.55
CA ARG A 59 -8.11 -13.65 -0.86
C ARG A 59 -9.23 -14.43 -0.17
N GLU A 60 -9.48 -14.11 1.10
CA GLU A 60 -10.52 -14.79 1.89
C GLU A 60 -11.93 -14.42 1.42
N VAL A 61 -12.18 -13.16 1.11
CA VAL A 61 -13.51 -12.66 0.73
C VAL A 61 -13.81 -12.92 -0.75
N MET A 62 -12.88 -12.60 -1.64
CA MET A 62 -13.09 -12.67 -3.09
C MET A 62 -12.71 -14.04 -3.67
N LYS A 63 -12.00 -14.88 -2.92
CA LYS A 63 -11.46 -16.17 -3.37
C LYS A 63 -10.48 -16.05 -4.57
N GLU A 64 -9.97 -14.85 -4.80
CA GLU A 64 -9.01 -14.52 -5.85
C GLU A 64 -7.82 -13.79 -5.25
N SER A 65 -6.64 -13.97 -5.84
CA SER A 65 -5.46 -13.21 -5.44
C SER A 65 -5.43 -11.88 -6.18
N PRO A 66 -5.31 -10.74 -5.48
CA PRO A 66 -5.15 -9.45 -6.12
C PRO A 66 -3.78 -9.34 -6.80
N ILE A 67 -3.64 -8.42 -7.75
CA ILE A 67 -2.35 -7.99 -8.27
C ILE A 67 -1.82 -6.89 -7.35
N LEU A 68 -0.59 -7.07 -6.86
CA LEU A 68 0.06 -6.11 -5.97
C LEU A 68 0.96 -5.17 -6.77
N LEU A 69 0.79 -3.88 -6.57
CA LEU A 69 1.64 -2.84 -7.14
C LEU A 69 2.48 -2.21 -6.01
N LEU A 70 3.80 -2.33 -6.11
CA LEU A 70 4.76 -1.76 -5.16
C LEU A 70 5.62 -0.70 -5.87
N ASP A 71 5.29 0.56 -5.66
CA ASP A 71 6.00 1.67 -6.27
C ASP A 71 7.07 2.22 -5.33
N ASP A 72 8.34 1.99 -5.68
CA ASP A 72 9.55 2.44 -4.96
C ASP A 72 9.57 2.13 -3.45
N VAL A 73 8.92 1.04 -3.03
CA VAL A 73 8.78 0.69 -1.61
C VAL A 73 10.09 0.15 -1.04
N LEU A 74 10.90 -0.54 -1.86
CA LEU A 74 12.08 -1.26 -1.38
C LEU A 74 13.21 -0.35 -0.93
N SER A 75 13.33 0.85 -1.52
CA SER A 75 14.36 1.83 -1.14
C SER A 75 14.23 2.32 0.31
N GLU A 76 13.06 2.18 0.90
CA GLU A 76 12.72 2.68 2.24
C GLU A 76 12.81 1.60 3.34
N LEU A 77 13.09 0.36 2.96
CA LEU A 77 13.11 -0.78 3.87
C LEU A 77 14.54 -1.25 4.15
N ASP A 78 14.81 -1.61 5.40
CA ASP A 78 16.00 -2.37 5.76
C ASP A 78 15.93 -3.82 5.25
N SER A 79 17.04 -4.55 5.32
CA SER A 79 17.15 -5.92 4.82
C SER A 79 16.14 -6.89 5.46
N ASN A 80 15.86 -6.76 6.75
CA ASN A 80 14.92 -7.63 7.46
C ASN A 80 13.48 -7.40 6.98
N ARG A 81 13.08 -6.15 6.82
CA ARG A 81 11.75 -5.79 6.32
C ARG A 81 11.58 -6.13 4.85
N LYS A 82 12.63 -5.96 4.02
CA LYS A 82 12.64 -6.44 2.63
C LYS A 82 12.40 -7.95 2.59
N THR A 83 13.10 -8.74 3.38
CA THR A 83 12.92 -10.20 3.44
C THR A 83 11.48 -10.55 3.82
N TYR A 84 10.96 -9.93 4.86
CA TYR A 84 9.58 -10.17 5.30
C TYR A 84 8.56 -9.83 4.21
N LEU A 85 8.72 -8.68 3.54
CA LEU A 85 7.86 -8.28 2.43
C LEU A 85 7.90 -9.32 1.31
N LEU A 86 9.09 -9.69 0.84
CA LEU A 86 9.26 -10.60 -0.28
C LEU A 86 8.68 -12.01 0.02
N GLU A 87 8.87 -12.51 1.23
CA GLU A 87 8.24 -13.75 1.69
C GLU A 87 6.71 -13.67 1.71
N SER A 88 6.17 -12.52 2.13
CA SER A 88 4.73 -12.31 2.23
C SER A 88 4.02 -12.25 0.87
N ILE A 89 4.72 -11.88 -0.19
CA ILE A 89 4.15 -11.66 -1.53
C ILE A 89 4.50 -12.75 -2.54
N LYS A 90 5.29 -13.75 -2.17
CA LYS A 90 5.78 -14.78 -3.10
C LYS A 90 4.69 -15.50 -3.91
N ASP A 91 3.50 -15.65 -3.34
CA ASP A 91 2.34 -16.28 -3.98
C ASP A 91 1.37 -15.26 -4.60
N THR A 92 1.80 -14.01 -4.76
CA THR A 92 0.98 -12.93 -5.31
C THR A 92 1.64 -12.38 -6.56
N GLN A 93 0.88 -12.25 -7.65
CA GLN A 93 1.39 -11.53 -8.82
C GLN A 93 1.71 -10.08 -8.42
N THR A 94 2.98 -9.71 -8.56
CA THR A 94 3.47 -8.43 -8.05
C THR A 94 4.25 -7.69 -9.13
N ILE A 95 3.98 -6.40 -9.26
CA ILE A 95 4.76 -5.47 -10.08
C ILE A 95 5.48 -4.54 -9.13
N ILE A 96 6.81 -4.51 -9.23
CA ILE A 96 7.69 -3.71 -8.39
C ILE A 96 8.41 -2.69 -9.24
N THR A 97 8.33 -1.42 -8.88
CA THR A 97 9.19 -0.38 -9.46
C THR A 97 10.32 -0.04 -8.50
N CYS A 98 11.52 0.18 -9.04
CA CYS A 98 12.68 0.61 -8.27
C CYS A 98 13.67 1.37 -9.14
N THR A 99 14.51 2.19 -8.51
CA THR A 99 15.63 2.86 -9.18
C THR A 99 16.87 1.98 -9.09
N GLY A 100 17.23 1.36 -10.21
CA GLY A 100 18.36 0.44 -10.30
C GLY A 100 17.98 -1.01 -9.96
N LEU A 101 18.87 -1.93 -10.32
CA LEU A 101 18.73 -3.32 -9.96
C LEU A 101 19.15 -3.49 -8.50
N ASP A 102 18.16 -3.66 -7.62
CA ASP A 102 18.43 -4.05 -6.25
C ASP A 102 18.91 -5.51 -6.25
N GLU A 103 20.19 -5.73 -5.96
CA GLU A 103 20.76 -7.08 -5.85
C GLU A 103 20.01 -7.96 -4.86
N PHE A 104 19.39 -7.34 -3.88
CA PHE A 104 18.60 -8.05 -2.90
C PHE A 104 17.38 -8.72 -3.54
N ILE A 105 16.70 -8.02 -4.44
CA ILE A 105 15.54 -8.57 -5.17
C ILE A 105 15.99 -9.76 -6.04
N SER A 106 17.06 -9.58 -6.80
CA SER A 106 17.55 -10.62 -7.71
C SER A 106 18.01 -11.89 -7.00
N LYS A 107 18.46 -11.77 -5.75
CA LYS A 107 18.89 -12.91 -4.93
C LYS A 107 17.73 -13.63 -4.20
N HIS A 108 16.63 -12.93 -3.93
CA HIS A 108 15.55 -13.45 -3.06
C HIS A 108 14.24 -13.73 -3.80
N LEU A 109 14.05 -13.22 -5.02
CA LEU A 109 12.86 -13.45 -5.82
C LEU A 109 13.18 -14.06 -7.16
N PRO A 110 12.40 -15.05 -7.61
CA PRO A 110 12.39 -15.48 -9.00
C PRO A 110 11.73 -14.38 -9.83
N ILE A 111 12.53 -13.48 -10.41
CA ILE A 111 12.04 -12.44 -11.31
C ILE A 111 11.64 -13.11 -12.61
N GLN A 112 10.36 -13.07 -12.96
CA GLN A 112 9.85 -13.65 -14.19
C GLN A 112 10.07 -12.73 -15.39
N ARG A 113 9.93 -11.42 -15.18
CA ARG A 113 10.17 -10.38 -16.20
C ARG A 113 10.77 -9.15 -15.57
N MET A 114 11.72 -8.57 -16.26
CA MET A 114 12.35 -7.32 -15.86
C MET A 114 12.38 -6.35 -17.05
N PHE A 115 11.89 -5.14 -16.82
CA PHE A 115 11.88 -4.07 -17.80
C PHE A 115 12.77 -2.92 -17.32
N GLN A 116 13.76 -2.56 -18.10
CA GLN A 116 14.53 -1.36 -17.84
C GLN A 116 13.94 -0.21 -18.64
N ILE A 117 13.59 0.88 -17.96
CA ILE A 117 12.98 2.06 -18.56
C ILE A 117 13.97 3.22 -18.51
N LYS A 118 14.18 3.87 -19.65
CA LYS A 118 14.99 5.08 -19.77
C LYS A 118 14.27 6.09 -20.65
N ALA A 119 14.13 7.34 -20.18
CA ALA A 119 13.44 8.42 -20.88
C ALA A 119 12.04 8.00 -21.40
N GLY A 120 11.26 7.30 -20.57
CA GLY A 120 9.92 6.85 -20.90
C GLY A 120 9.82 5.70 -21.90
N LYS A 121 10.94 5.07 -22.26
CA LYS A 121 10.99 3.94 -23.20
C LYS A 121 11.61 2.71 -22.55
N ILE A 122 11.11 1.54 -22.91
CA ILE A 122 11.72 0.27 -22.54
C ILE A 122 13.02 0.12 -23.35
N VAL A 123 14.16 0.02 -22.67
CA VAL A 123 15.49 -0.13 -23.29
C VAL A 123 16.03 -1.55 -23.15
N LYS A 124 15.51 -2.34 -22.22
CA LYS A 124 15.87 -3.74 -21.99
C LYS A 124 14.70 -4.51 -21.40
N GLU A 125 14.48 -5.73 -21.88
CA GLU A 125 13.53 -6.70 -21.34
C GLU A 125 14.27 -8.04 -21.16
N ASN A 126 14.11 -8.65 -19.97
CA ASN A 126 14.67 -9.97 -19.64
C ASN A 126 13.58 -10.87 -19.07
#